data_4a0743776aa6b184bf3c70fa8a11114e
#
_entry.id   4a0743776aa6b184bf3c70fa8a11114e
#
_cell.length_a   1.000
_cell.length_b   1.000
_cell.length_c   1.000
_cell.angle_alpha   90.00
_cell.angle_beta   90.00
_cell.angle_gamma   90.00
#
_symmetry.space_group_name_H-M   'P 1'
#
loop_
_entity.id
_entity.type
_entity.pdbx_description
1 polymer ?
#
loop_
_entity_poly.entity_id
_entity_poly.type
_entity_poly.pdbx_seq_one_letter_code
_entity_poly.pdbx_strand_id
1 'polypeptide(L)'
;MKTLEIISNTEENELADHDITAAVERLFTIKKGVAAHLIDVIATQGIVTLSGYSDNLLARERAEEIAKAVRGVRGVINKIGVRGIDLPDATLRRDVEEALLQDAVACEFTIGCTVCEGEVLLLGEMPSWSEKQLILRVVKSVRGVRTVADCLVVCRVEREQLGNRSEAELIAAIQEMIDWDIRIDGAQVHVGTQPSGTVVLSGVVGSAAARSQTIAAAWRAGATQVLADELTVVPGALHQELRGDKYRPRSDEEILKAIQDCFRYDPRVRADTPDVEVYAGRVLLRGTVSNLKAQRTAEQDALGVVGVWLVDNYLRVRPRRSVADHDIQRHVQAALLRDPYLLRYAVEVVVYNGKVSLYGTTDCQFDKLQAEDVAAGVTGVVAVENRLVVPNWHATTGGDYFACYVSHAEPAAGKMPDSDALTRNIRQLLFWSPALSGQEIDVHVADGRATLTGTVHTPQDRQHAAHFAFEGGAYAVDNQLRVRYGPEG
;
A
#
# COMPACT_ATOMS: atom_id res chain seq x y z
N MET A 1 17.41 -21.49 -23.19
CA MET A 1 17.40 -22.91 -22.77
C MET A 1 17.32 -23.06 -21.25
N LYS A 2 18.11 -22.35 -20.41
CA LYS A 2 17.97 -22.43 -18.93
C LYS A 2 16.58 -22.04 -18.37
N THR A 3 15.90 -21.10 -19.00
CA THR A 3 14.56 -20.65 -18.58
C THR A 3 13.47 -21.73 -18.78
N LEU A 4 13.62 -22.58 -19.82
CA LEU A 4 12.71 -23.68 -20.09
C LEU A 4 12.94 -24.88 -19.15
N GLU A 5 14.17 -25.12 -18.70
CA GLU A 5 14.48 -26.17 -17.70
C GLU A 5 13.97 -25.80 -16.29
N ILE A 6 13.92 -24.51 -15.96
CA ILE A 6 13.38 -24.03 -14.68
C ILE A 6 11.85 -24.22 -14.65
N ILE A 7 11.17 -24.01 -15.77
CA ILE A 7 9.72 -24.20 -15.87
C ILE A 7 9.33 -25.68 -15.73
N SER A 8 10.17 -26.62 -16.17
CA SER A 8 9.88 -28.06 -16.10
C SER A 8 10.02 -28.67 -14.69
N ASN A 9 10.78 -28.03 -13.80
CA ASN A 9 10.95 -28.49 -12.41
C ASN A 9 9.91 -27.92 -11.43
N THR A 10 8.93 -27.14 -11.91
CA THR A 10 7.94 -26.44 -11.10
C THR A 10 6.65 -27.21 -10.84
N GLU A 11 6.45 -28.36 -11.48
CA GLU A 11 5.20 -29.14 -11.33
C GLU A 11 5.00 -29.75 -9.93
N GLU A 12 6.05 -29.83 -9.11
CA GLU A 12 5.96 -30.40 -7.75
C GLU A 12 5.48 -29.44 -6.65
N ASN A 13 5.27 -28.13 -6.94
CA ASN A 13 4.93 -27.13 -5.93
C ASN A 13 3.78 -26.17 -6.33
N GLU A 14 2.95 -26.54 -7.31
CA GLU A 14 1.75 -25.76 -7.64
C GLU A 14 0.72 -25.92 -6.53
N LEU A 15 0.40 -24.78 -5.86
CA LEU A 15 -0.73 -24.71 -4.92
C LEU A 15 -2.03 -24.95 -5.70
N ALA A 16 -2.88 -25.84 -5.19
CA ALA A 16 -4.14 -26.14 -5.83
C ALA A 16 -5.09 -24.92 -5.77
N ASP A 17 -5.88 -24.72 -6.82
CA ASP A 17 -6.81 -23.59 -6.91
C ASP A 17 -7.78 -23.52 -5.73
N HIS A 18 -8.18 -24.67 -5.14
CA HIS A 18 -9.03 -24.69 -3.96
C HIS A 18 -8.30 -24.16 -2.70
N ASP A 19 -6.98 -24.40 -2.59
CA ASP A 19 -6.18 -23.85 -1.47
C ASP A 19 -6.02 -22.33 -1.61
N ILE A 20 -5.81 -21.84 -2.83
CA ILE A 20 -5.75 -20.41 -3.14
C ILE A 20 -7.10 -19.74 -2.81
N THR A 21 -8.21 -20.33 -3.23
CA THR A 21 -9.56 -19.85 -2.93
C THR A 21 -9.77 -19.74 -1.41
N ALA A 22 -9.52 -20.84 -0.69
CA ALA A 22 -9.69 -20.89 0.76
C ALA A 22 -8.75 -19.89 1.49
N ALA A 23 -7.53 -19.68 0.96
CA ALA A 23 -6.59 -18.71 1.51
C ALA A 23 -7.10 -17.26 1.34
N VAL A 24 -7.58 -16.89 0.15
CA VAL A 24 -8.11 -15.55 -0.12
C VAL A 24 -9.34 -15.27 0.75
N GLU A 25 -10.31 -16.20 0.81
CA GLU A 25 -11.50 -16.09 1.67
C GLU A 25 -11.14 -15.91 3.15
N ARG A 26 -10.18 -16.71 3.62
CA ARG A 26 -9.69 -16.58 4.99
C ARG A 26 -9.01 -15.26 5.24
N LEU A 27 -8.18 -14.76 4.30
CA LEU A 27 -7.54 -13.46 4.42
C LEU A 27 -8.57 -12.33 4.45
N PHE A 28 -9.65 -12.40 3.69
CA PHE A 28 -10.74 -11.43 3.77
C PHE A 28 -11.41 -11.43 5.15
N THR A 29 -11.48 -12.58 5.82
CA THR A 29 -12.03 -12.67 7.18
C THR A 29 -11.07 -12.07 8.23
N ILE A 30 -9.76 -12.27 8.06
CA ILE A 30 -8.74 -11.79 9.00
C ILE A 30 -8.44 -10.32 8.78
N LYS A 31 -8.17 -9.92 7.52
CA LYS A 31 -7.83 -8.55 7.15
C LYS A 31 -9.06 -7.66 7.14
N LYS A 32 -9.03 -6.61 7.95
CA LYS A 32 -10.15 -5.67 8.08
C LYS A 32 -10.26 -4.75 6.86
N GLY A 33 -11.44 -4.12 6.69
CA GLY A 33 -11.71 -3.21 5.59
C GLY A 33 -12.27 -3.89 4.32
N VAL A 34 -12.61 -5.19 4.39
CA VAL A 34 -13.30 -5.94 3.33
C VAL A 34 -14.46 -6.70 3.97
N ALA A 35 -15.66 -6.61 3.38
CA ALA A 35 -16.83 -7.37 3.80
C ALA A 35 -16.79 -8.77 3.17
N ALA A 36 -16.05 -9.70 3.80
CA ALA A 36 -15.79 -11.04 3.27
C ALA A 36 -17.07 -11.82 2.85
N HIS A 37 -18.16 -11.66 3.60
CA HIS A 37 -19.43 -12.36 3.36
C HIS A 37 -20.21 -11.87 2.12
N LEU A 38 -19.80 -10.76 1.50
CA LEU A 38 -20.41 -10.19 0.29
C LEU A 38 -19.59 -10.48 -0.97
N ILE A 39 -18.46 -11.16 -0.84
CA ILE A 39 -17.52 -11.39 -1.94
C ILE A 39 -17.32 -12.89 -2.13
N ASP A 40 -17.65 -13.35 -3.32
CA ASP A 40 -17.37 -14.71 -3.77
C ASP A 40 -15.99 -14.77 -4.43
N VAL A 41 -15.22 -15.81 -4.11
CA VAL A 41 -13.86 -16.02 -4.60
C VAL A 41 -13.79 -17.34 -5.36
N ILE A 42 -13.27 -17.30 -6.57
CA ILE A 42 -13.02 -18.51 -7.39
C ILE A 42 -11.63 -18.40 -7.99
N ALA A 43 -10.78 -19.38 -7.73
CA ALA A 43 -9.49 -19.50 -8.41
C ALA A 43 -9.59 -20.53 -9.55
N THR A 44 -8.93 -20.23 -10.66
CA THR A 44 -8.79 -21.14 -11.82
C THR A 44 -7.40 -20.92 -12.43
N GLN A 45 -6.54 -21.93 -12.40
CA GLN A 45 -5.14 -21.85 -12.85
C GLN A 45 -4.37 -20.68 -12.21
N GLY A 46 -4.60 -20.46 -10.90
CA GLY A 46 -4.00 -19.35 -10.15
C GLY A 46 -4.58 -17.96 -10.47
N ILE A 47 -5.56 -17.83 -11.35
CA ILE A 47 -6.29 -16.59 -11.61
C ILE A 47 -7.49 -16.53 -10.67
N VAL A 48 -7.51 -15.53 -9.79
CA VAL A 48 -8.58 -15.31 -8.81
C VAL A 48 -9.63 -14.37 -9.40
N THR A 49 -10.87 -14.85 -9.50
CA THR A 49 -12.03 -14.01 -9.84
C THR A 49 -12.75 -13.64 -8.55
N LEU A 50 -12.89 -12.34 -8.31
CA LEU A 50 -13.66 -11.77 -7.21
C LEU A 50 -14.98 -11.26 -7.77
N SER A 51 -16.11 -11.69 -7.18
CA SER A 51 -17.46 -11.26 -7.57
C SER A 51 -18.31 -10.95 -6.34
N GLY A 52 -19.46 -10.30 -6.54
CA GLY A 52 -20.30 -9.85 -5.43
C GLY A 52 -20.28 -8.34 -5.25
N TYR A 53 -20.30 -7.86 -4.00
CA TYR A 53 -20.48 -6.44 -3.71
C TYR A 53 -19.58 -5.96 -2.58
N SER A 54 -19.24 -4.67 -2.61
CA SER A 54 -18.58 -3.96 -1.52
C SER A 54 -19.33 -2.68 -1.19
N ASP A 55 -19.20 -2.20 0.04
CA ASP A 55 -19.88 -0.99 0.52
C ASP A 55 -19.23 0.29 -0.01
N ASN A 56 -18.00 0.22 -0.47
CA ASN A 56 -17.24 1.36 -0.96
C ASN A 56 -16.13 0.94 -1.94
N LEU A 57 -15.61 1.91 -2.68
CA LEU A 57 -14.61 1.67 -3.71
C LEU A 57 -13.25 1.25 -3.12
N LEU A 58 -12.88 1.79 -1.94
CA LEU A 58 -11.63 1.39 -1.26
C LEU A 58 -11.66 -0.09 -0.85
N ALA A 59 -12.80 -0.59 -0.34
CA ALA A 59 -12.95 -2.00 0.02
C ALA A 59 -12.83 -2.91 -1.20
N ARG A 60 -13.36 -2.50 -2.35
CA ARG A 60 -13.20 -3.21 -3.63
C ARG A 60 -11.73 -3.30 -4.05
N GLU A 61 -10.99 -2.18 -3.99
CA GLU A 61 -9.56 -2.15 -4.34
C GLU A 61 -8.73 -2.94 -3.33
N ARG A 62 -9.04 -2.81 -2.03
CA ARG A 62 -8.37 -3.56 -0.98
C ARG A 62 -8.56 -5.07 -1.13
N ALA A 63 -9.75 -5.53 -1.53
CA ALA A 63 -9.99 -6.94 -1.82
C ALA A 63 -9.07 -7.44 -2.95
N GLU A 64 -8.90 -6.66 -4.00
CA GLU A 64 -8.00 -6.98 -5.11
C GLU A 64 -6.53 -7.01 -4.66
N GLU A 65 -6.09 -6.04 -3.86
CA GLU A 65 -4.72 -5.99 -3.32
C GLU A 65 -4.44 -7.19 -2.38
N ILE A 66 -5.39 -7.54 -1.52
CA ILE A 66 -5.27 -8.73 -0.65
C ILE A 66 -5.13 -9.99 -1.50
N ALA A 67 -5.97 -10.16 -2.53
CA ALA A 67 -5.92 -11.32 -3.40
C ALA A 67 -4.59 -11.39 -4.19
N LYS A 68 -4.09 -10.27 -4.73
CA LYS A 68 -2.79 -10.20 -5.43
C LYS A 68 -1.60 -10.53 -4.51
N ALA A 69 -1.75 -10.28 -3.22
CA ALA A 69 -0.72 -10.54 -2.21
C ALA A 69 -0.77 -11.99 -1.67
N VAL A 70 -1.57 -12.87 -2.24
CA VAL A 70 -1.62 -14.29 -1.86
C VAL A 70 -0.65 -15.10 -2.70
N ARG A 71 0.15 -15.93 -2.03
CA ARG A 71 1.05 -16.88 -2.69
C ARG A 71 0.27 -17.82 -3.63
N GLY A 72 0.76 -18.03 -4.84
CA GLY A 72 0.12 -18.85 -5.86
C GLY A 72 -0.80 -18.06 -6.81
N VAL A 73 -1.21 -16.83 -6.44
CA VAL A 73 -2.03 -16.00 -7.30
C VAL A 73 -1.21 -15.43 -8.47
N ARG A 74 -1.64 -15.74 -9.69
CA ARG A 74 -1.03 -15.29 -10.95
C ARG A 74 -1.69 -14.01 -11.49
N GLY A 75 -2.97 -13.80 -11.15
CA GLY A 75 -3.72 -12.62 -11.56
C GLY A 75 -5.06 -12.53 -10.83
N VAL A 76 -5.66 -11.34 -10.83
CA VAL A 76 -6.95 -11.10 -10.20
C VAL A 76 -7.89 -10.43 -11.22
N ILE A 77 -9.09 -10.98 -11.35
CA ILE A 77 -10.21 -10.41 -12.12
C ILE A 77 -11.21 -9.88 -11.09
N ASN A 78 -11.27 -8.57 -10.93
CA ASN A 78 -12.14 -7.92 -9.97
C ASN A 78 -13.48 -7.52 -10.62
N LYS A 79 -14.54 -8.29 -10.34
CA LYS A 79 -15.92 -8.06 -10.77
C LYS A 79 -16.82 -7.57 -9.61
N ILE A 80 -16.23 -7.13 -8.49
CA ILE A 80 -16.98 -6.64 -7.34
C ILE A 80 -17.71 -5.35 -7.73
N GLY A 81 -19.03 -5.31 -7.54
CA GLY A 81 -19.83 -4.10 -7.67
C GLY A 81 -19.76 -3.25 -6.40
N VAL A 82 -19.79 -1.93 -6.53
CA VAL A 82 -19.83 -1.03 -5.37
C VAL A 82 -21.28 -0.63 -5.10
N ARG A 83 -21.77 -0.93 -3.89
CA ARG A 83 -23.09 -0.54 -3.37
C ARG A 83 -22.90 0.34 -2.15
N GLY A 84 -22.41 1.56 -2.39
CA GLY A 84 -22.17 2.54 -1.34
C GLY A 84 -23.46 3.29 -0.93
N ILE A 85 -23.28 4.22 -0.01
CA ILE A 85 -24.35 5.13 0.44
C ILE A 85 -24.79 5.99 -0.75
N ASP A 86 -26.11 6.09 -0.96
CA ASP A 86 -26.67 7.00 -1.96
C ASP A 86 -26.60 8.44 -1.43
N LEU A 87 -25.73 9.23 -2.05
CA LEU A 87 -25.61 10.66 -1.81
C LEU A 87 -26.16 11.43 -3.03
N PRO A 88 -26.86 12.54 -2.83
CA PRO A 88 -27.19 13.44 -3.94
C PRO A 88 -25.92 13.88 -4.67
N ASP A 89 -25.93 13.87 -6.01
CA ASP A 89 -24.76 14.19 -6.85
C ASP A 89 -24.13 15.54 -6.48
N ALA A 90 -24.93 16.54 -6.16
CA ALA A 90 -24.43 17.85 -5.71
C ALA A 90 -23.64 17.78 -4.38
N THR A 91 -24.05 16.90 -3.47
CA THR A 91 -23.35 16.67 -2.19
C THR A 91 -22.05 15.93 -2.45
N LEU A 92 -22.11 14.85 -3.22
CA LEU A 92 -20.92 14.05 -3.55
C LEU A 92 -19.89 14.89 -4.31
N ARG A 93 -20.34 15.73 -5.27
CA ARG A 93 -19.43 16.63 -5.99
C ARG A 93 -18.72 17.59 -5.04
N ARG A 94 -19.45 18.22 -4.12
CA ARG A 94 -18.86 19.10 -3.11
C ARG A 94 -17.87 18.35 -2.23
N ASP A 95 -18.20 17.15 -1.76
CA ASP A 95 -17.33 16.33 -0.90
C ASP A 95 -16.03 15.94 -1.62
N VAL A 96 -16.09 15.66 -2.93
CA VAL A 96 -14.91 15.39 -3.78
C VAL A 96 -14.07 16.65 -3.99
N GLU A 97 -14.70 17.78 -4.35
CA GLU A 97 -14.00 19.07 -4.53
C GLU A 97 -13.29 19.49 -3.23
N GLU A 98 -13.96 19.36 -2.09
CA GLU A 98 -13.36 19.65 -0.79
C GLU A 98 -12.21 18.68 -0.44
N ALA A 99 -12.33 17.39 -0.74
CA ALA A 99 -11.26 16.43 -0.51
C ALA A 99 -10.01 16.79 -1.32
N LEU A 100 -10.17 17.17 -2.58
CA LEU A 100 -9.07 17.61 -3.44
C LEU A 100 -8.42 18.92 -2.92
N LEU A 101 -9.22 19.88 -2.48
CA LEU A 101 -8.72 21.16 -1.96
C LEU A 101 -8.02 21.04 -0.60
N GLN A 102 -8.39 20.07 0.22
CA GLN A 102 -7.87 19.87 1.58
C GLN A 102 -6.71 18.89 1.63
N ASP A 103 -6.49 18.07 0.60
CA ASP A 103 -5.33 17.16 0.53
C ASP A 103 -4.04 17.97 0.29
N ALA A 104 -2.98 17.58 0.99
CA ALA A 104 -1.71 18.29 1.02
C ALA A 104 -0.97 18.34 -0.32
N VAL A 105 -1.29 17.44 -1.25
CA VAL A 105 -0.69 17.37 -2.59
C VAL A 105 -1.70 17.75 -3.67
N ALA A 106 -2.94 17.23 -3.58
CA ALA A 106 -3.96 17.46 -4.59
C ALA A 106 -4.36 18.93 -4.73
N CYS A 107 -4.27 19.72 -3.64
CA CYS A 107 -4.61 21.15 -3.63
C CYS A 107 -3.73 22.03 -4.55
N GLU A 108 -2.63 21.49 -5.07
CA GLU A 108 -1.74 22.20 -6.01
C GLU A 108 -2.26 22.12 -7.46
N PHE A 109 -3.24 21.25 -7.76
CA PHE A 109 -3.74 20.99 -9.10
C PHE A 109 -5.15 21.51 -9.31
N THR A 110 -5.43 21.96 -10.53
CA THR A 110 -6.78 22.38 -10.95
C THR A 110 -7.49 21.21 -11.61
N ILE A 111 -8.41 20.59 -10.86
CA ILE A 111 -9.15 19.41 -11.28
C ILE A 111 -10.63 19.76 -11.46
N GLY A 112 -11.17 19.52 -12.67
CA GLY A 112 -12.60 19.57 -12.94
C GLY A 112 -13.25 18.27 -12.48
N CYS A 113 -14.39 18.38 -11.77
CA CYS A 113 -15.15 17.25 -11.26
C CYS A 113 -16.61 17.36 -11.67
N THR A 114 -17.18 16.32 -12.27
CA THR A 114 -18.62 16.15 -12.47
C THR A 114 -19.06 14.81 -11.90
N VAL A 115 -20.27 14.75 -11.37
CA VAL A 115 -20.81 13.56 -10.69
C VAL A 115 -22.18 13.22 -11.29
N CYS A 116 -22.40 11.94 -11.56
CA CYS A 116 -23.67 11.38 -12.01
C CYS A 116 -23.87 10.00 -11.41
N GLU A 117 -24.91 9.81 -10.60
CA GLU A 117 -25.27 8.53 -9.96
C GLU A 117 -24.11 7.83 -9.23
N GLY A 118 -23.23 8.63 -8.55
CA GLY A 118 -22.05 8.12 -7.86
C GLY A 118 -20.84 7.82 -8.75
N GLU A 119 -20.94 8.04 -10.04
CA GLU A 119 -19.80 8.05 -10.97
C GLU A 119 -19.18 9.45 -10.99
N VAL A 120 -17.88 9.53 -10.74
CA VAL A 120 -17.10 10.77 -10.72
C VAL A 120 -16.24 10.84 -11.97
N LEU A 121 -16.52 11.81 -12.85
CA LEU A 121 -15.69 12.13 -13.99
C LEU A 121 -14.67 13.21 -13.60
N LEU A 122 -13.39 12.93 -13.82
CA LEU A 122 -12.28 13.85 -13.54
C LEU A 122 -11.68 14.37 -14.85
N LEU A 123 -11.51 15.68 -14.92
CA LEU A 123 -10.90 16.39 -16.03
C LEU A 123 -9.75 17.27 -15.51
N GLY A 124 -8.64 17.32 -16.24
CA GLY A 124 -7.50 18.15 -15.87
C GLY A 124 -6.20 17.66 -16.49
N GLU A 125 -5.16 18.46 -16.30
CA GLU A 125 -3.83 18.15 -16.78
C GLU A 125 -2.92 17.84 -15.59
N MET A 126 -2.17 16.73 -15.68
CA MET A 126 -1.26 16.26 -14.65
C MET A 126 0.18 16.28 -15.14
N PRO A 127 1.14 16.64 -14.29
CA PRO A 127 2.56 16.62 -14.66
C PRO A 127 3.07 15.21 -14.98
N SER A 128 2.67 14.21 -14.16
CA SER A 128 3.09 12.83 -14.37
C SER A 128 1.98 11.82 -14.03
N TRP A 129 2.23 10.56 -14.36
CA TRP A 129 1.36 9.45 -13.99
C TRP A 129 1.22 9.31 -12.47
N SER A 130 2.28 9.61 -11.71
CA SER A 130 2.28 9.50 -10.24
C SER A 130 1.33 10.50 -9.59
N GLU A 131 1.32 11.77 -10.02
CA GLU A 131 0.34 12.78 -9.56
C GLU A 131 -1.09 12.37 -9.92
N LYS A 132 -1.30 11.87 -11.15
CA LYS A 132 -2.59 11.36 -11.58
C LYS A 132 -3.09 10.26 -10.65
N GLN A 133 -2.25 9.29 -10.27
CA GLN A 133 -2.63 8.23 -9.33
C GLN A 133 -2.94 8.76 -7.92
N LEU A 134 -2.25 9.80 -7.45
CA LEU A 134 -2.58 10.46 -6.18
C LEU A 134 -3.98 11.08 -6.21
N ILE A 135 -4.30 11.83 -7.27
CA ILE A 135 -5.63 12.43 -7.44
C ILE A 135 -6.72 11.35 -7.45
N LEU A 136 -6.52 10.30 -8.24
CA LEU A 136 -7.47 9.17 -8.28
C LEU A 136 -7.68 8.54 -6.89
N ARG A 137 -6.62 8.38 -6.11
CA ARG A 137 -6.71 7.83 -4.75
C ARG A 137 -7.50 8.73 -3.82
N VAL A 138 -7.28 10.06 -3.85
CA VAL A 138 -8.05 11.02 -3.06
C VAL A 138 -9.53 10.95 -3.38
N VAL A 139 -9.89 10.91 -4.66
CA VAL A 139 -11.30 10.83 -5.07
C VAL A 139 -11.94 9.50 -4.68
N LYS A 140 -11.24 8.39 -4.87
CA LYS A 140 -11.71 7.04 -4.50
C LYS A 140 -11.93 6.88 -3.00
N SER A 141 -11.25 7.66 -2.17
CA SER A 141 -11.41 7.65 -0.71
C SER A 141 -12.64 8.40 -0.21
N VAL A 142 -13.37 9.11 -1.08
CA VAL A 142 -14.57 9.81 -0.70
C VAL A 142 -15.78 8.86 -0.69
N ARG A 143 -16.48 8.80 0.44
CA ARG A 143 -17.71 8.01 0.58
C ARG A 143 -18.73 8.37 -0.49
N GLY A 144 -19.45 7.38 -0.98
CA GLY A 144 -20.48 7.57 -2.03
C GLY A 144 -19.91 7.48 -3.45
N VAL A 145 -18.58 7.53 -3.65
CA VAL A 145 -17.96 7.28 -4.95
C VAL A 145 -18.06 5.79 -5.28
N ARG A 146 -18.72 5.46 -6.39
CA ARG A 146 -18.89 4.09 -6.88
C ARG A 146 -17.90 3.73 -7.98
N THR A 147 -17.68 4.68 -8.89
CA THR A 147 -16.72 4.55 -9.99
C THR A 147 -16.06 5.90 -10.26
N VAL A 148 -14.86 5.86 -10.83
CA VAL A 148 -14.15 7.06 -11.27
C VAL A 148 -13.84 6.93 -12.76
N ALA A 149 -14.42 7.80 -13.57
CA ALA A 149 -14.08 7.96 -14.98
C ALA A 149 -12.87 8.89 -15.10
N ASP A 150 -11.73 8.31 -15.43
CA ASP A 150 -10.44 8.98 -15.49
C ASP A 150 -10.21 9.60 -16.87
N CYS A 151 -10.46 10.91 -16.99
CA CYS A 151 -10.14 11.73 -18.15
C CYS A 151 -8.98 12.72 -17.88
N LEU A 152 -8.16 12.45 -16.85
CA LEU A 152 -6.97 13.24 -16.57
C LEU A 152 -5.89 12.96 -17.61
N VAL A 153 -5.34 14.01 -18.19
CA VAL A 153 -4.31 13.94 -19.24
C VAL A 153 -2.95 14.24 -18.62
N VAL A 154 -1.95 13.41 -18.89
CA VAL A 154 -0.56 13.69 -18.49
C VAL A 154 0.09 14.59 -19.53
N CYS A 155 0.49 15.81 -19.13
CA CYS A 155 1.02 16.83 -20.01
C CYS A 155 2.32 16.43 -20.68
N ARG A 156 2.44 16.74 -21.99
CA ARG A 156 3.67 16.49 -22.74
C ARG A 156 4.84 17.40 -22.34
N VAL A 157 4.57 18.61 -21.84
CA VAL A 157 5.59 19.63 -21.56
C VAL A 157 6.56 19.21 -20.45
N GLU A 158 6.09 18.56 -19.40
CA GLU A 158 6.99 17.99 -18.39
C GLU A 158 7.58 16.64 -18.83
N ARG A 159 6.92 15.92 -19.74
CA ARG A 159 7.55 14.80 -20.46
C ARG A 159 8.78 15.27 -21.26
N GLU A 160 8.78 16.46 -21.81
CA GLU A 160 9.97 17.03 -22.49
C GLU A 160 11.07 17.44 -21.53
N GLN A 161 10.76 17.80 -20.28
CA GLN A 161 11.75 18.07 -19.22
C GLN A 161 12.25 16.81 -18.51
N LEU A 162 11.42 15.76 -18.39
CA LEU A 162 11.82 14.40 -18.01
C LEU A 162 12.28 13.57 -19.21
N GLY A 163 12.02 14.02 -20.43
CA GLY A 163 12.08 13.16 -21.57
C GLY A 163 12.21 13.72 -22.95
N ASN A 164 13.27 14.42 -23.24
CA ASN A 164 14.05 14.04 -24.44
C ASN A 164 14.96 12.84 -24.09
N ARG A 165 14.47 11.94 -23.22
CA ARG A 165 15.17 10.68 -22.96
C ARG A 165 15.10 9.84 -24.22
N SER A 166 16.26 9.38 -24.67
CA SER A 166 16.35 8.36 -25.70
C SER A 166 15.62 7.08 -25.22
N GLU A 167 15.16 6.25 -26.13
CA GLU A 167 14.56 4.95 -25.78
C GLU A 167 15.49 4.13 -24.86
N ALA A 168 16.81 4.21 -25.07
CA ALA A 168 17.82 3.56 -24.25
C ALA A 168 17.84 4.08 -22.81
N GLU A 169 17.72 5.40 -22.60
CA GLU A 169 17.65 6.01 -21.27
C GLU A 169 16.34 5.66 -20.55
N LEU A 170 15.23 5.51 -21.25
CA LEU A 170 13.97 5.05 -20.69
C LEU A 170 14.06 3.60 -20.25
N ILE A 171 14.61 2.71 -21.08
CA ILE A 171 14.85 1.30 -20.74
C ILE A 171 15.75 1.21 -19.50
N ALA A 172 16.87 1.94 -19.48
CA ALA A 172 17.80 1.93 -18.36
C ALA A 172 17.13 2.41 -17.06
N ALA A 173 16.35 3.47 -17.10
CA ALA A 173 15.64 3.99 -15.93
C ALA A 173 14.61 2.98 -15.39
N ILE A 174 13.86 2.28 -16.27
CA ILE A 174 12.91 1.25 -15.84
C ILE A 174 13.65 0.07 -15.24
N GLN A 175 14.73 -0.40 -15.88
CA GLN A 175 15.53 -1.52 -15.38
C GLN A 175 16.11 -1.19 -14.00
N GLU A 176 16.67 0.01 -13.83
CA GLU A 176 17.21 0.49 -12.56
C GLU A 176 16.13 0.52 -11.46
N MET A 177 14.90 1.00 -11.76
CA MET A 177 13.79 0.95 -10.80
C MET A 177 13.40 -0.47 -10.41
N ILE A 178 13.40 -1.41 -11.35
CA ILE A 178 13.09 -2.82 -11.09
C ILE A 178 14.18 -3.45 -10.20
N ASP A 179 15.44 -3.17 -10.48
CA ASP A 179 16.57 -3.76 -9.78
C ASP A 179 16.70 -3.27 -8.33
N TRP A 180 16.29 -2.02 -8.06
CA TRP A 180 16.39 -1.42 -6.74
C TRP A 180 15.12 -1.56 -5.87
N ASP A 181 13.95 -1.82 -6.45
CA ASP A 181 12.70 -1.93 -5.69
C ASP A 181 12.57 -3.34 -5.07
N ILE A 182 12.64 -3.43 -3.73
CA ILE A 182 12.52 -4.70 -2.99
C ILE A 182 11.18 -5.41 -3.20
N ARG A 183 10.12 -4.68 -3.61
CA ARG A 183 8.79 -5.23 -3.87
C ARG A 183 8.70 -6.04 -5.16
N ILE A 184 9.68 -5.89 -6.05
CA ILE A 184 9.79 -6.62 -7.32
C ILE A 184 10.76 -7.78 -7.13
N ASP A 185 10.43 -8.71 -6.25
CA ASP A 185 11.29 -9.87 -5.94
C ASP A 185 11.07 -11.03 -6.93
N GLY A 186 12.13 -11.80 -7.17
CA GLY A 186 12.10 -12.99 -8.03
C GLY A 186 11.81 -12.67 -9.50
N ALA A 187 12.25 -11.52 -10.01
CA ALA A 187 11.93 -11.05 -11.34
C ALA A 187 13.09 -11.27 -12.34
N GLN A 188 12.76 -11.83 -13.51
CA GLN A 188 13.57 -11.75 -14.73
C GLN A 188 12.75 -10.96 -15.74
N VAL A 189 12.89 -9.63 -15.72
CA VAL A 189 12.13 -8.73 -16.59
C VAL A 189 13.02 -8.19 -17.69
N HIS A 190 12.54 -8.31 -18.91
CA HIS A 190 13.13 -7.67 -20.08
C HIS A 190 12.27 -6.45 -20.45
N VAL A 191 12.94 -5.32 -20.58
CA VAL A 191 12.31 -4.04 -20.95
C VAL A 191 12.67 -3.72 -22.39
N GLY A 192 11.66 -3.61 -23.23
CA GLY A 192 11.78 -3.15 -24.62
C GLY A 192 10.97 -1.89 -24.84
N THR A 193 11.26 -1.15 -25.91
CA THR A 193 10.48 0.01 -26.32
C THR A 193 10.01 -0.15 -27.76
N GLN A 194 8.88 0.48 -28.07
CA GLN A 194 8.36 0.69 -29.41
C GLN A 194 8.27 2.19 -29.69
N PRO A 195 8.16 2.62 -30.93
CA PRO A 195 8.00 4.03 -31.29
C PRO A 195 6.92 4.71 -30.45
N SER A 196 7.10 5.98 -30.14
CA SER A 196 6.18 6.82 -29.35
C SER A 196 6.24 6.61 -27.81
N GLY A 197 7.30 5.98 -27.28
CA GLY A 197 7.48 5.77 -25.85
C GLY A 197 6.58 4.67 -25.25
N THR A 198 6.08 3.75 -26.09
CA THR A 198 5.42 2.53 -25.67
C THR A 198 6.46 1.57 -25.11
N VAL A 199 6.28 1.11 -23.88
CA VAL A 199 7.16 0.14 -23.20
C VAL A 199 6.54 -1.25 -23.28
N VAL A 200 7.35 -2.24 -23.66
CA VAL A 200 6.98 -3.66 -23.65
C VAL A 200 7.73 -4.35 -22.52
N LEU A 201 6.98 -4.94 -21.61
CA LEU A 201 7.51 -5.72 -20.48
C LEU A 201 7.28 -7.21 -20.78
N SER A 202 8.37 -7.99 -20.75
CA SER A 202 8.31 -9.44 -20.95
C SER A 202 9.16 -10.17 -19.92
N GLY A 203 8.91 -11.46 -19.74
CA GLY A 203 9.64 -12.30 -18.81
C GLY A 203 8.79 -12.82 -17.66
N VAL A 204 9.41 -12.97 -16.47
CA VAL A 204 8.80 -13.68 -15.34
C VAL A 204 8.95 -12.89 -14.06
N VAL A 205 7.91 -12.87 -13.24
CA VAL A 205 7.88 -12.30 -11.88
C VAL A 205 7.32 -13.31 -10.89
N GLY A 206 7.68 -13.16 -9.60
CA GLY A 206 7.32 -14.12 -8.55
C GLY A 206 5.88 -14.02 -8.03
N SER A 207 5.19 -12.90 -8.23
CA SER A 207 3.82 -12.68 -7.72
C SER A 207 3.03 -11.69 -8.58
N ALA A 208 1.69 -11.72 -8.44
CA ALA A 208 0.81 -10.74 -9.07
C ALA A 208 1.06 -9.31 -8.53
N ALA A 209 1.46 -9.18 -7.27
CA ALA A 209 1.86 -7.91 -6.69
C ALA A 209 3.15 -7.37 -7.34
N ALA A 210 4.19 -8.21 -7.50
CA ALA A 210 5.42 -7.84 -8.20
C ALA A 210 5.14 -7.43 -9.66
N ARG A 211 4.25 -8.14 -10.36
CA ARG A 211 3.81 -7.76 -11.72
C ARG A 211 3.20 -6.35 -11.75
N SER A 212 2.34 -6.03 -10.80
CA SER A 212 1.73 -4.70 -10.70
C SER A 212 2.77 -3.62 -10.41
N GLN A 213 3.76 -3.89 -9.56
CA GLN A 213 4.85 -2.95 -9.25
C GLN A 213 5.78 -2.73 -10.46
N THR A 214 6.08 -3.79 -11.22
CA THR A 214 6.87 -3.71 -12.46
C THR A 214 6.18 -2.81 -13.50
N ILE A 215 4.87 -2.97 -13.70
CA ILE A 215 4.08 -2.10 -14.58
C ILE A 215 4.09 -0.65 -14.07
N ALA A 216 3.93 -0.45 -12.75
CA ALA A 216 3.96 0.88 -12.15
C ALA A 216 5.35 1.54 -12.29
N ALA A 217 6.44 0.79 -12.24
CA ALA A 217 7.80 1.30 -12.49
C ALA A 217 7.93 1.88 -13.91
N ALA A 218 7.42 1.18 -14.93
CA ALA A 218 7.42 1.69 -16.31
C ALA A 218 6.63 3.00 -16.47
N TRP A 219 5.44 3.08 -15.84
CA TRP A 219 4.66 4.32 -15.84
C TRP A 219 5.35 5.46 -15.11
N ARG A 220 5.97 5.20 -13.96
CA ARG A 220 6.74 6.20 -13.19
C ARG A 220 7.94 6.73 -13.97
N ALA A 221 8.62 5.87 -14.73
CA ALA A 221 9.74 6.25 -15.57
C ALA A 221 9.34 7.16 -16.76
N GLY A 222 8.04 7.26 -17.08
CA GLY A 222 7.52 8.14 -18.12
C GLY A 222 7.05 7.42 -19.38
N ALA A 223 6.78 6.10 -19.33
CA ALA A 223 6.15 5.40 -20.44
C ALA A 223 4.83 6.08 -20.86
N THR A 224 4.57 6.11 -22.17
CA THR A 224 3.30 6.62 -22.72
C THR A 224 2.22 5.55 -22.74
N GLN A 225 2.65 4.29 -22.89
CA GLN A 225 1.85 3.10 -22.86
C GLN A 225 2.72 1.95 -22.33
N VAL A 226 2.12 1.03 -21.60
CA VAL A 226 2.80 -0.17 -21.10
C VAL A 226 2.05 -1.41 -21.59
N LEU A 227 2.75 -2.26 -22.33
CA LEU A 227 2.29 -3.57 -22.77
C LEU A 227 3.00 -4.61 -21.90
N ALA A 228 2.23 -5.41 -21.16
CA ALA A 228 2.76 -6.39 -20.21
C ALA A 228 2.12 -7.78 -20.40
N ASP A 229 1.62 -8.09 -21.61
CA ASP A 229 0.96 -9.36 -21.89
C ASP A 229 1.94 -10.56 -21.83
N GLU A 230 3.21 -10.29 -22.15
CA GLU A 230 4.30 -11.28 -22.09
C GLU A 230 4.99 -11.34 -20.71
N LEU A 231 4.55 -10.54 -19.72
CA LEU A 231 5.04 -10.57 -18.36
C LEU A 231 4.21 -11.57 -17.54
N THR A 232 4.75 -12.75 -17.32
CA THR A 232 4.07 -13.87 -16.67
C THR A 232 4.40 -13.96 -15.18
N VAL A 233 3.46 -14.47 -14.39
CA VAL A 233 3.65 -14.74 -12.97
C VAL A 233 3.91 -16.24 -12.78
N VAL A 234 5.06 -16.59 -12.20
CA VAL A 234 5.42 -17.98 -11.87
C VAL A 234 5.69 -18.05 -10.36
N PRO A 235 4.71 -18.49 -9.56
CA PRO A 235 4.84 -18.58 -8.12
C PRO A 235 5.88 -19.64 -7.72
N GLY A 236 6.81 -19.29 -6.87
CA GLY A 236 7.66 -20.24 -6.14
C GLY A 236 8.95 -20.71 -6.82
N ALA A 237 9.08 -20.71 -8.14
CA ALA A 237 10.21 -21.32 -8.84
C ALA A 237 11.51 -20.49 -8.82
N LEU A 238 11.41 -19.20 -8.60
CA LEU A 238 12.52 -18.27 -8.84
C LEU A 238 13.10 -17.64 -7.57
N HIS A 239 12.52 -17.93 -6.41
CA HIS A 239 12.83 -17.16 -5.21
C HIS A 239 14.25 -17.35 -4.67
N GLN A 240 14.86 -18.51 -4.76
CA GLN A 240 16.18 -18.76 -4.14
C GLN A 240 17.35 -18.36 -5.02
N GLU A 241 17.31 -18.62 -6.31
CA GLU A 241 18.43 -18.34 -7.21
C GLU A 241 18.50 -16.86 -7.61
N LEU A 242 17.38 -16.20 -7.84
CA LEU A 242 17.33 -14.79 -8.25
C LEU A 242 17.42 -13.80 -7.09
N ARG A 243 17.01 -14.18 -5.88
CA ARG A 243 17.22 -13.36 -4.67
C ARG A 243 18.68 -13.09 -4.39
N GLY A 244 19.56 -14.07 -4.61
CA GLY A 244 20.99 -13.95 -4.34
C GLY A 244 21.67 -12.80 -5.09
N ASP A 245 21.32 -12.61 -6.36
CA ASP A 245 21.92 -11.56 -7.20
C ASP A 245 21.38 -10.17 -6.89
N LYS A 246 20.09 -10.06 -6.57
CA LYS A 246 19.45 -8.78 -6.24
C LYS A 246 19.96 -8.21 -4.92
N TYR A 247 20.11 -9.04 -3.91
CA TYR A 247 20.53 -8.65 -2.56
C TYR A 247 22.04 -8.76 -2.32
N ARG A 248 22.84 -8.77 -3.39
CA ARG A 248 24.30 -8.63 -3.25
C ARG A 248 24.67 -7.35 -2.49
N PRO A 249 25.78 -7.31 -1.76
CA PRO A 249 26.26 -6.09 -1.11
C PRO A 249 26.34 -4.94 -2.11
N ARG A 250 25.76 -3.80 -1.77
CA ARG A 250 25.75 -2.56 -2.55
C ARG A 250 26.62 -1.53 -1.83
N SER A 251 27.29 -0.67 -2.58
CA SER A 251 28.00 0.45 -2.00
C SER A 251 27.03 1.53 -1.50
N ASP A 252 27.45 2.29 -0.49
CA ASP A 252 26.64 3.41 0.03
C ASP A 252 26.35 4.47 -1.04
N GLU A 253 27.26 4.66 -2.00
CA GLU A 253 27.08 5.57 -3.13
C GLU A 253 25.98 5.09 -4.09
N GLU A 254 25.92 3.79 -4.39
CA GLU A 254 24.86 3.19 -5.21
C GLU A 254 23.51 3.31 -4.51
N ILE A 255 23.46 3.02 -3.21
CA ILE A 255 22.24 3.14 -2.39
C ILE A 255 21.75 4.61 -2.35
N LEU A 256 22.66 5.56 -2.12
CA LEU A 256 22.35 6.99 -2.11
C LEU A 256 21.71 7.42 -3.43
N LYS A 257 22.32 7.04 -4.56
CA LYS A 257 21.79 7.36 -5.89
C LYS A 257 20.40 6.77 -6.10
N ALA A 258 20.19 5.50 -5.74
CA ALA A 258 18.91 4.83 -5.88
C ALA A 258 17.80 5.52 -5.04
N ILE A 259 18.10 5.94 -3.82
CA ILE A 259 17.15 6.71 -2.97
C ILE A 259 16.81 8.05 -3.60
N GLN A 260 17.83 8.80 -4.10
CA GLN A 260 17.60 10.08 -4.77
C GLN A 260 16.75 9.92 -6.03
N ASP A 261 16.93 8.84 -6.79
CA ASP A 261 16.10 8.54 -7.95
C ASP A 261 14.66 8.17 -7.53
N CYS A 262 14.46 7.40 -6.44
CA CYS A 262 13.11 7.17 -5.90
C CYS A 262 12.41 8.49 -5.55
N PHE A 263 13.08 9.40 -4.85
CA PHE A 263 12.51 10.71 -4.49
C PHE A 263 12.17 11.58 -5.69
N ARG A 264 12.96 11.50 -6.76
CA ARG A 264 12.70 12.21 -8.02
C ARG A 264 11.38 11.79 -8.68
N TYR A 265 11.01 10.51 -8.55
CA TYR A 265 9.81 9.94 -9.17
C TYR A 265 8.59 9.92 -8.26
N ASP A 266 8.75 10.19 -6.95
CA ASP A 266 7.60 10.33 -6.05
C ASP A 266 7.18 11.80 -5.92
N PRO A 267 5.98 12.17 -6.39
CA PRO A 267 5.51 13.55 -6.38
C PRO A 267 5.31 14.11 -4.96
N ARG A 268 5.15 13.24 -3.96
CA ARG A 268 4.99 13.63 -2.56
C ARG A 268 6.30 14.16 -1.96
N VAL A 269 7.45 13.68 -2.46
CA VAL A 269 8.80 13.98 -1.95
C VAL A 269 9.60 14.86 -2.89
N ARG A 270 9.41 14.70 -4.21
CA ARG A 270 10.19 15.36 -5.27
C ARG A 270 10.36 16.87 -5.09
N ALA A 271 9.34 17.55 -4.61
CA ALA A 271 9.33 19.00 -4.48
C ALA A 271 10.15 19.54 -3.30
N ASP A 272 10.51 18.68 -2.36
CA ASP A 272 11.14 19.05 -1.09
C ASP A 272 12.63 18.68 -1.02
N THR A 273 13.11 17.79 -1.92
CA THR A 273 14.51 17.34 -2.07
C THR A 273 15.23 17.13 -0.72
N PRO A 274 14.85 16.08 0.05
CA PRO A 274 15.48 15.78 1.33
C PRO A 274 17.00 15.51 1.19
N ASP A 275 17.78 15.91 2.18
CA ASP A 275 19.19 15.53 2.30
C ASP A 275 19.29 14.07 2.74
N VAL A 276 20.07 13.27 2.02
CA VAL A 276 20.26 11.84 2.27
C VAL A 276 21.73 11.55 2.51
N GLU A 277 22.03 10.88 3.61
CA GLU A 277 23.36 10.32 3.90
C GLU A 277 23.21 8.81 4.11
N VAL A 278 24.18 8.04 3.62
CA VAL A 278 24.19 6.57 3.75
C VAL A 278 25.50 6.11 4.37
N TYR A 279 25.43 5.23 5.38
CA TYR A 279 26.56 4.66 6.08
C TYR A 279 26.33 3.17 6.31
N ALA A 280 27.06 2.30 5.62
CA ALA A 280 26.90 0.85 5.69
C ALA A 280 25.43 0.41 5.55
N GLY A 281 24.69 1.00 4.58
CA GLY A 281 23.28 0.73 4.34
C GLY A 281 22.31 1.33 5.37
N ARG A 282 22.78 2.07 6.38
CA ARG A 282 21.94 2.90 7.25
C ARG A 282 21.74 4.26 6.61
N VAL A 283 20.49 4.64 6.44
CA VAL A 283 20.09 5.89 5.78
C VAL A 283 19.69 6.93 6.81
N LEU A 284 20.19 8.13 6.63
CA LEU A 284 19.87 9.30 7.44
C LEU A 284 19.18 10.33 6.56
N LEU A 285 17.91 10.64 6.86
CA LEU A 285 17.11 11.64 6.15
C LEU A 285 17.07 12.93 6.97
N ARG A 286 17.49 14.06 6.38
CA ARG A 286 17.49 15.39 6.99
C ARG A 286 16.85 16.43 6.10
N GLY A 287 16.54 17.57 6.68
CA GLY A 287 15.97 18.72 5.97
C GLY A 287 14.51 18.97 6.32
N THR A 288 13.80 19.57 5.39
CA THR A 288 12.39 19.95 5.60
C THR A 288 11.54 19.45 4.45
N VAL A 289 10.33 19.00 4.78
CA VAL A 289 9.31 18.59 3.80
C VAL A 289 8.03 19.38 4.02
N SER A 290 7.22 19.52 2.96
CA SER A 290 6.03 20.37 2.95
C SER A 290 4.84 19.82 3.73
N ASN A 291 4.78 18.52 3.95
CA ASN A 291 3.66 17.86 4.63
C ASN A 291 4.08 16.53 5.28
N LEU A 292 3.23 16.02 6.17
CA LEU A 292 3.50 14.80 6.92
C LEU A 292 3.51 13.54 6.03
N LYS A 293 2.70 13.51 4.97
CA LYS A 293 2.75 12.40 3.99
C LYS A 293 4.09 12.34 3.26
N ALA A 294 4.66 13.49 2.90
CA ALA A 294 5.99 13.55 2.30
C ALA A 294 7.08 12.98 3.22
N GLN A 295 7.02 13.31 4.53
CA GLN A 295 7.95 12.77 5.53
C GLN A 295 7.87 11.24 5.61
N ARG A 296 6.65 10.69 5.73
CA ARG A 296 6.43 9.25 5.81
C ARG A 296 6.79 8.52 4.51
N THR A 297 6.47 9.14 3.38
CA THR A 297 6.81 8.58 2.06
C THR A 297 8.31 8.51 1.84
N ALA A 298 9.06 9.57 2.17
CA ALA A 298 10.51 9.57 2.06
C ALA A 298 11.16 8.41 2.85
N GLU A 299 10.65 8.12 4.05
CA GLU A 299 11.09 6.97 4.84
C GLU A 299 10.75 5.64 4.17
N GLN A 300 9.51 5.49 3.68
CA GLN A 300 9.07 4.27 3.00
C GLN A 300 9.81 4.03 1.68
N ASP A 301 10.06 5.07 0.90
CA ASP A 301 10.81 4.99 -0.35
C ASP A 301 12.27 4.57 -0.08
N ALA A 302 12.89 5.16 0.94
CA ALA A 302 14.24 4.77 1.35
C ALA A 302 14.31 3.31 1.84
N LEU A 303 13.35 2.87 2.67
CA LEU A 303 13.24 1.47 3.11
C LEU A 303 12.94 0.51 1.96
N GLY A 304 12.36 0.99 0.86
CA GLY A 304 12.08 0.23 -0.36
C GLY A 304 13.30 -0.04 -1.24
N VAL A 305 14.46 0.54 -0.94
CA VAL A 305 15.68 0.39 -1.73
C VAL A 305 16.51 -0.79 -1.24
N VAL A 306 16.97 -1.62 -2.18
CA VAL A 306 17.85 -2.76 -1.89
C VAL A 306 19.13 -2.30 -1.19
N GLY A 307 19.53 -3.00 -0.13
CA GLY A 307 20.72 -2.69 0.66
C GLY A 307 20.48 -1.75 1.84
N VAL A 308 19.33 -1.12 1.94
CA VAL A 308 18.94 -0.34 3.12
C VAL A 308 18.43 -1.28 4.21
N TRP A 309 18.98 -1.15 5.42
CA TRP A 309 18.53 -1.95 6.57
C TRP A 309 17.95 -1.11 7.71
N LEU A 310 18.21 0.20 7.75
CA LEU A 310 17.65 1.12 8.73
C LEU A 310 17.53 2.51 8.12
N VAL A 311 16.44 3.20 8.44
CA VAL A 311 16.24 4.62 8.10
C VAL A 311 16.02 5.42 9.37
N ASP A 312 16.86 6.41 9.61
CA ASP A 312 16.68 7.43 10.64
C ASP A 312 16.07 8.68 10.00
N ASN A 313 14.82 8.93 10.29
CA ASN A 313 14.07 10.02 9.69
C ASN A 313 14.05 11.25 10.60
N TYR A 314 14.90 12.25 10.31
CA TYR A 314 14.96 13.56 10.98
C TYR A 314 14.36 14.69 10.15
N LEU A 315 13.55 14.37 9.14
CA LEU A 315 12.83 15.36 8.35
C LEU A 315 11.86 16.14 9.23
N ARG A 316 11.82 17.45 9.03
CA ARG A 316 10.89 18.34 9.72
C ARG A 316 9.80 18.77 8.77
N VAL A 317 8.55 18.70 9.20
CA VAL A 317 7.41 19.14 8.40
C VAL A 317 7.28 20.67 8.53
N ARG A 318 7.34 21.35 7.38
CA ARG A 318 7.09 22.80 7.26
C ARG A 318 6.08 23.04 6.12
N PRO A 319 4.80 23.21 6.44
CA PRO A 319 3.79 23.49 5.42
C PRO A 319 4.14 24.74 4.61
N ARG A 320 3.96 24.67 3.29
CA ARG A 320 4.20 25.81 2.39
C ARG A 320 3.26 26.98 2.63
N ARG A 321 2.05 26.70 3.15
CA ARG A 321 1.06 27.69 3.54
C ARG A 321 0.76 27.53 5.00
N SER A 322 0.70 28.65 5.75
CA SER A 322 0.23 28.64 7.12
C SER A 322 -1.29 28.47 7.12
N VAL A 323 -1.77 27.42 7.78
CA VAL A 323 -3.20 27.16 8.01
C VAL A 323 -3.44 27.30 9.51
N ALA A 324 -4.50 28.00 9.89
CA ALA A 324 -4.82 28.19 11.31
C ALA A 324 -5.31 26.85 11.93
N ASP A 325 -4.98 26.61 13.20
CA ASP A 325 -5.30 25.36 13.90
C ASP A 325 -6.80 25.03 13.86
N HIS A 326 -7.69 26.02 13.95
CA HIS A 326 -9.15 25.80 13.86
C HIS A 326 -9.58 25.34 12.44
N ASP A 327 -8.90 25.80 11.39
CA ASP A 327 -9.16 25.35 10.02
C ASP A 327 -8.65 23.94 9.81
N ILE A 328 -7.44 23.63 10.31
CA ILE A 328 -6.91 22.25 10.29
C ILE A 328 -7.86 21.31 11.02
N GLN A 329 -8.35 21.69 12.21
CA GLN A 329 -9.31 20.89 12.98
C GLN A 329 -10.56 20.60 12.17
N ARG A 330 -11.16 21.63 11.56
CA ARG A 330 -12.37 21.51 10.72
C ARG A 330 -12.11 20.61 9.49
N HIS A 331 -10.95 20.79 8.83
CA HIS A 331 -10.58 19.99 7.65
C HIS A 331 -10.35 18.52 8.00
N VAL A 332 -9.68 18.24 9.11
CA VAL A 332 -9.48 16.86 9.58
C VAL A 332 -10.80 16.20 9.95
N GLN A 333 -11.68 16.90 10.69
CA GLN A 333 -13.02 16.40 11.01
C GLN A 333 -13.82 16.09 9.75
N ALA A 334 -13.81 16.99 8.76
CA ALA A 334 -14.48 16.78 7.49
C ALA A 334 -13.88 15.61 6.70
N ALA A 335 -12.57 15.45 6.70
CA ALA A 335 -11.90 14.34 6.02
C ALA A 335 -12.26 12.99 6.66
N LEU A 336 -12.28 12.89 7.99
CA LEU A 336 -12.72 11.69 8.70
C LEU A 336 -14.18 11.32 8.42
N LEU A 337 -15.07 12.30 8.29
CA LEU A 337 -16.49 12.08 7.94
C LEU A 337 -16.70 11.69 6.47
N ARG A 338 -15.78 12.07 5.58
CA ARG A 338 -15.81 11.67 4.16
C ARG A 338 -15.24 10.28 3.92
N ASP A 339 -14.39 9.80 4.83
CA ASP A 339 -13.81 8.46 4.71
C ASP A 339 -14.87 7.38 4.97
N PRO A 340 -15.03 6.38 4.07
CA PRO A 340 -16.07 5.38 4.18
C PRO A 340 -15.91 4.42 5.36
N TYR A 341 -14.72 4.26 5.90
CA TYR A 341 -14.46 3.40 7.07
C TYR A 341 -14.69 4.13 8.40
N LEU A 342 -14.52 5.47 8.40
CA LEU A 342 -14.44 6.26 9.63
C LEU A 342 -15.72 7.01 9.98
N LEU A 343 -16.62 7.21 9.02
CA LEU A 343 -17.84 8.03 9.19
C LEU A 343 -18.71 7.59 10.38
N ARG A 344 -18.61 6.35 10.82
CA ARG A 344 -19.40 5.76 11.93
C ARG A 344 -18.84 6.07 13.32
N TYR A 345 -17.58 6.56 13.39
CA TYR A 345 -16.93 6.85 14.65
C TYR A 345 -17.06 8.31 15.05
N ALA A 346 -17.29 8.53 16.34
CA ALA A 346 -17.22 9.87 16.94
C ALA A 346 -15.74 10.14 17.33
N VAL A 347 -14.97 10.63 16.37
CA VAL A 347 -13.56 11.01 16.60
C VAL A 347 -13.51 12.48 16.98
N GLU A 348 -12.99 12.74 18.18
CA GLU A 348 -12.67 14.10 18.62
C GLU A 348 -11.30 14.49 18.10
N VAL A 349 -11.19 15.67 17.49
CA VAL A 349 -9.97 16.20 16.90
C VAL A 349 -9.55 17.46 17.67
N VAL A 350 -8.34 17.48 18.19
CA VAL A 350 -7.74 18.65 18.85
C VAL A 350 -6.47 19.02 18.09
N VAL A 351 -6.28 20.31 17.78
CA VAL A 351 -5.11 20.77 17.03
C VAL A 351 -4.39 21.86 17.82
N TYR A 352 -3.07 21.74 17.88
CA TYR A 352 -2.20 22.73 18.48
C TYR A 352 -0.90 22.86 17.68
N ASN A 353 -0.62 24.04 17.14
CA ASN A 353 0.53 24.32 16.26
C ASN A 353 0.66 23.29 15.10
N GLY A 354 -0.45 22.95 14.44
CA GLY A 354 -0.49 21.96 13.37
C GLY A 354 -0.34 20.50 13.82
N LYS A 355 -0.12 20.23 15.10
CA LYS A 355 -0.14 18.87 15.67
C LYS A 355 -1.57 18.47 15.97
N VAL A 356 -2.02 17.41 15.32
CA VAL A 356 -3.36 16.82 15.47
C VAL A 356 -3.33 15.71 16.51
N SER A 357 -4.22 15.77 17.49
CA SER A 357 -4.47 14.68 18.44
C SER A 357 -5.87 14.12 18.21
N LEU A 358 -5.96 12.81 17.99
CA LEU A 358 -7.22 12.09 17.74
C LEU A 358 -7.63 11.34 19.02
N TYR A 359 -8.86 11.56 19.49
CA TYR A 359 -9.43 10.87 20.66
C TYR A 359 -10.73 10.18 20.28
N GLY A 360 -11.07 9.12 20.99
CA GLY A 360 -12.28 8.32 20.79
C GLY A 360 -11.99 6.84 20.78
N THR A 361 -12.91 6.07 20.20
CA THR A 361 -12.81 4.63 20.10
C THR A 361 -13.04 4.15 18.67
N THR A 362 -12.31 3.12 18.26
CA THR A 362 -12.50 2.43 16.98
C THR A 362 -12.60 0.93 17.21
N ASP A 363 -13.28 0.21 16.33
CA ASP A 363 -13.55 -1.23 16.52
C ASP A 363 -12.29 -2.09 16.32
N CYS A 364 -11.34 -1.62 15.52
CA CYS A 364 -10.13 -2.39 15.23
C CYS A 364 -8.91 -1.49 14.96
N GLN A 365 -7.73 -2.11 14.95
CA GLN A 365 -6.47 -1.42 14.68
C GLN A 365 -6.41 -0.83 13.26
N PHE A 366 -7.06 -1.48 12.28
CA PHE A 366 -7.16 -0.96 10.91
C PHE A 366 -7.81 0.42 10.89
N ASP A 367 -8.99 0.58 11.53
CA ASP A 367 -9.72 1.85 11.56
C ASP A 367 -8.93 2.94 12.29
N LYS A 368 -8.20 2.55 13.37
CA LYS A 368 -7.30 3.45 14.09
C LYS A 368 -6.18 3.98 13.18
N LEU A 369 -5.52 3.11 12.43
CA LEU A 369 -4.45 3.50 11.50
C LEU A 369 -5.00 4.30 10.31
N GLN A 370 -6.19 3.94 9.81
CA GLN A 370 -6.87 4.69 8.76
C GLN A 370 -7.15 6.12 9.19
N ALA A 371 -7.62 6.34 10.42
CA ALA A 371 -7.87 7.68 10.97
C ALA A 371 -6.59 8.53 11.01
N GLU A 372 -5.47 7.91 11.37
CA GLU A 372 -4.16 8.56 11.37
C GLU A 372 -3.71 8.95 9.96
N ASP A 373 -3.88 8.05 8.98
CA ASP A 373 -3.47 8.29 7.60
C ASP A 373 -4.33 9.39 6.94
N VAL A 374 -5.65 9.38 7.19
CA VAL A 374 -6.56 10.43 6.74
C VAL A 374 -6.16 11.79 7.34
N ALA A 375 -5.92 11.86 8.64
CA ALA A 375 -5.49 13.10 9.29
C ALA A 375 -4.14 13.60 8.77
N ALA A 376 -3.17 12.70 8.54
CA ALA A 376 -1.85 13.03 8.00
C ALA A 376 -1.90 13.59 6.57
N GLY A 377 -2.96 13.31 5.82
CA GLY A 377 -3.18 13.80 4.46
C GLY A 377 -3.67 15.24 4.37
N VAL A 378 -4.13 15.82 5.46
CA VAL A 378 -4.74 17.15 5.45
C VAL A 378 -3.69 18.26 5.44
N THR A 379 -3.91 19.27 4.60
CA THR A 379 -3.03 20.43 4.47
C THR A 379 -2.85 21.15 5.82
N GLY A 380 -1.59 21.45 6.19
CA GLY A 380 -1.24 22.13 7.42
C GLY A 380 -0.91 21.22 8.60
N VAL A 381 -1.21 19.92 8.50
CA VAL A 381 -0.87 18.94 9.55
C VAL A 381 0.64 18.67 9.55
N VAL A 382 1.28 18.88 10.71
CA VAL A 382 2.73 18.66 10.90
C VAL A 382 3.04 17.38 11.66
N ALA A 383 2.11 16.91 12.49
CA ALA A 383 2.22 15.66 13.23
C ALA A 383 0.83 15.14 13.60
N VAL A 384 0.69 13.83 13.75
CA VAL A 384 -0.53 13.20 14.26
C VAL A 384 -0.18 12.38 15.49
N GLU A 385 -0.89 12.63 16.58
CA GLU A 385 -0.87 11.83 17.79
C GLU A 385 -2.17 11.05 17.90
N ASN A 386 -2.10 9.77 17.59
CA ASN A 386 -3.27 8.91 17.53
C ASN A 386 -3.54 8.27 18.90
N ARG A 387 -4.44 8.90 19.67
CA ARG A 387 -4.90 8.42 20.97
C ARG A 387 -6.23 7.69 20.94
N LEU A 388 -6.65 7.24 19.74
CA LEU A 388 -7.82 6.38 19.60
C LEU A 388 -7.60 5.07 20.35
N VAL A 389 -8.62 4.66 21.08
CA VAL A 389 -8.62 3.40 21.84
C VAL A 389 -9.36 2.35 21.03
N VAL A 390 -8.78 1.18 20.90
CA VAL A 390 -9.48 -0.01 20.41
C VAL A 390 -9.98 -0.75 21.64
N PRO A 391 -11.30 -0.69 21.98
CA PRO A 391 -11.83 -1.32 23.18
C PRO A 391 -11.72 -2.83 23.03
N ASN A 392 -11.18 -3.44 24.06
CA ASN A 392 -11.14 -4.89 24.27
C ASN A 392 -11.27 -5.74 23.02
N TRP A 393 -10.17 -6.07 22.46
CA TRP A 393 -9.93 -6.92 21.32
C TRP A 393 -10.52 -8.34 21.41
N HIS A 394 -11.25 -8.62 22.46
CA HIS A 394 -11.70 -9.95 22.89
C HIS A 394 -12.94 -10.51 22.19
N ALA A 395 -13.56 -9.76 21.27
CA ALA A 395 -14.90 -10.13 20.81
C ALA A 395 -15.03 -10.60 19.35
N THR A 396 -13.96 -10.63 18.53
CA THR A 396 -14.11 -10.88 17.09
C THR A 396 -13.36 -12.08 16.54
N THR A 397 -13.21 -13.14 17.30
CA THR A 397 -12.78 -14.43 16.77
C THR A 397 -13.97 -15.39 16.65
N GLY A 398 -14.63 -15.33 15.54
CA GLY A 398 -15.61 -16.33 15.14
C GLY A 398 -17.07 -15.88 15.31
N GLY A 399 -17.70 -15.58 14.22
CA GLY A 399 -19.13 -15.43 14.11
C GLY A 399 -19.63 -13.97 14.14
N ASP A 400 -20.26 -13.59 13.06
CA ASP A 400 -21.11 -12.42 12.90
C ASP A 400 -20.48 -11.02 12.97
N TYR A 401 -19.76 -10.69 11.90
CA TYR A 401 -19.46 -9.30 11.53
C TYR A 401 -20.70 -8.40 11.45
N PHE A 402 -21.88 -9.00 11.32
CA PHE A 402 -23.17 -8.33 11.29
C PHE A 402 -23.56 -7.71 12.65
N ALA A 403 -23.08 -8.25 13.76
CA ALA A 403 -23.38 -7.72 15.09
C ALA A 403 -22.73 -6.35 15.34
N CYS A 404 -21.58 -6.05 14.71
CA CYS A 404 -20.93 -4.74 14.83
C CYS A 404 -21.66 -3.64 14.05
N TYR A 405 -22.43 -4.01 13.03
CA TYR A 405 -23.15 -3.06 12.18
C TYR A 405 -24.52 -2.65 12.74
N VAL A 406 -25.11 -3.41 13.67
CA VAL A 406 -26.52 -3.25 14.05
C VAL A 406 -26.76 -3.08 15.56
N SER A 407 -25.80 -3.31 16.44
CA SER A 407 -26.11 -3.22 17.89
C SER A 407 -25.19 -2.24 18.64
N HIS A 408 -25.83 -1.23 19.26
CA HIS A 408 -25.29 -0.47 20.39
C HIS A 408 -25.26 -1.33 21.69
N ALA A 409 -25.10 -2.65 21.58
CA ALA A 409 -25.00 -3.53 22.73
C ALA A 409 -23.59 -3.42 23.33
N GLU A 410 -23.52 -3.18 24.64
CA GLU A 410 -22.28 -3.25 25.39
C GLU A 410 -21.59 -4.58 25.12
N PRO A 411 -20.26 -4.59 24.81
CA PRO A 411 -19.55 -5.82 24.55
C PRO A 411 -19.58 -6.69 25.82
N ALA A 412 -20.16 -7.85 25.72
CA ALA A 412 -20.07 -8.86 26.75
C ALA A 412 -18.59 -9.14 27.04
N ALA A 413 -18.19 -9.22 28.31
CA ALA A 413 -16.85 -9.53 28.75
C ALA A 413 -16.39 -10.86 28.11
N GLY A 414 -15.75 -10.76 26.95
CA GLY A 414 -15.31 -11.91 26.14
C GLY A 414 -14.00 -12.48 26.68
N LYS A 415 -13.92 -13.79 26.64
CA LYS A 415 -12.73 -14.58 26.94
C LYS A 415 -11.60 -14.17 25.99
N MET A 416 -10.37 -13.98 26.49
CA MET A 416 -9.19 -13.75 25.64
C MET A 416 -9.14 -14.81 24.53
N PRO A 417 -8.83 -14.43 23.26
CA PRO A 417 -8.65 -15.42 22.21
C PRO A 417 -7.57 -16.38 22.63
N ASP A 418 -7.78 -17.66 22.35
CA ASP A 418 -6.81 -18.71 22.62
C ASP A 418 -5.48 -18.36 21.95
N SER A 419 -4.39 -18.34 22.71
CA SER A 419 -3.04 -18.06 22.21
C SER A 419 -2.66 -18.97 21.03
N ASP A 420 -3.15 -20.21 21.03
CA ASP A 420 -2.97 -21.14 19.92
C ASP A 420 -3.73 -20.72 18.65
N ALA A 421 -4.92 -20.18 18.80
CA ALA A 421 -5.70 -19.66 17.67
C ALA A 421 -5.03 -18.42 17.04
N LEU A 422 -4.54 -17.50 17.88
CA LEU A 422 -3.77 -16.34 17.42
C LEU A 422 -2.48 -16.76 16.71
N THR A 423 -1.74 -17.69 17.30
CA THR A 423 -0.51 -18.24 16.71
C THR A 423 -0.80 -18.84 15.34
N ARG A 424 -1.87 -19.63 15.19
CA ARG A 424 -2.29 -20.20 13.90
C ARG A 424 -2.64 -19.13 12.88
N ASN A 425 -3.38 -18.10 13.28
CA ASN A 425 -3.76 -17.01 12.37
C ASN A 425 -2.52 -16.26 11.86
N ILE A 426 -1.62 -15.88 12.78
CA ILE A 426 -0.40 -15.17 12.41
C ILE A 426 0.47 -16.01 11.48
N ARG A 427 0.70 -17.30 11.82
CA ARG A 427 1.47 -18.22 10.96
C ARG A 427 0.86 -18.38 9.58
N GLN A 428 -0.46 -18.40 9.46
CA GLN A 428 -1.14 -18.46 8.16
C GLN A 428 -0.93 -17.20 7.33
N LEU A 429 -1.03 -16.00 7.95
CA LEU A 429 -0.74 -14.74 7.24
C LEU A 429 0.69 -14.74 6.71
N LEU A 430 1.67 -15.17 7.50
CA LEU A 430 3.07 -15.27 7.10
C LEU A 430 3.27 -16.29 5.98
N PHE A 431 2.64 -17.47 6.07
CA PHE A 431 2.76 -18.54 5.06
C PHE A 431 2.21 -18.14 3.69
N TRP A 432 1.05 -17.43 3.67
CA TRP A 432 0.41 -17.02 2.43
C TRP A 432 1.00 -15.75 1.83
N SER A 433 1.88 -15.06 2.53
CA SER A 433 2.59 -13.90 2.00
C SER A 433 3.74 -14.32 1.07
N PRO A 434 3.77 -13.92 -0.21
CA PRO A 434 4.88 -14.23 -1.10
C PRO A 434 6.22 -13.72 -0.58
N ALA A 435 6.24 -12.57 0.08
CA ALA A 435 7.45 -11.95 0.61
C ALA A 435 8.00 -12.67 1.84
N LEU A 436 7.12 -13.20 2.72
CA LEU A 436 7.51 -13.80 4.01
C LEU A 436 7.53 -15.32 3.99
N SER A 437 6.89 -15.93 2.99
CA SER A 437 6.89 -17.40 2.85
C SER A 437 8.32 -17.89 2.59
N GLY A 438 8.76 -18.87 3.37
CA GLY A 438 10.12 -19.43 3.27
C GLY A 438 11.20 -18.63 4.02
N GLN A 439 10.84 -17.57 4.75
CA GLN A 439 11.74 -16.94 5.73
C GLN A 439 11.63 -17.62 7.10
N GLU A 440 12.71 -17.60 7.86
CA GLU A 440 12.77 -18.22 9.19
C GLU A 440 12.13 -17.30 10.23
N ILE A 441 10.81 -17.39 10.39
CA ILE A 441 10.05 -16.58 11.34
C ILE A 441 9.33 -17.49 12.33
N ASP A 442 9.74 -17.42 13.59
CA ASP A 442 9.05 -18.07 14.69
C ASP A 442 8.06 -17.12 15.36
N VAL A 443 6.87 -17.65 15.66
CA VAL A 443 5.78 -16.91 16.29
C VAL A 443 5.42 -17.57 17.60
N HIS A 444 5.51 -16.82 18.69
CA HIS A 444 5.05 -17.19 20.02
C HIS A 444 4.03 -16.16 20.50
N VAL A 445 2.87 -16.63 20.97
CA VAL A 445 1.83 -15.75 21.51
C VAL A 445 1.54 -16.13 22.96
N ALA A 446 1.65 -15.15 23.86
CA ALA A 446 1.26 -15.29 25.26
C ALA A 446 0.40 -14.08 25.66
N ASP A 447 -0.72 -14.34 26.29
CA ASP A 447 -1.66 -13.29 26.76
C ASP A 447 -1.99 -12.25 25.67
N GLY A 448 -2.15 -12.67 24.41
CA GLY A 448 -2.44 -11.81 23.28
C GLY A 448 -1.28 -10.95 22.78
N ARG A 449 -0.09 -11.07 23.36
CA ARG A 449 1.16 -10.46 22.86
C ARG A 449 1.88 -11.44 21.96
N ALA A 450 2.17 -11.05 20.74
CA ALA A 450 2.97 -11.84 19.81
C ALA A 450 4.46 -11.45 19.90
N THR A 451 5.33 -12.43 20.08
CA THR A 451 6.78 -12.29 19.96
C THR A 451 7.20 -12.93 18.64
N LEU A 452 7.85 -12.17 17.77
CA LEU A 452 8.39 -12.62 16.50
C LEU A 452 9.91 -12.72 16.61
N THR A 453 10.46 -13.92 16.35
CA THR A 453 11.91 -14.18 16.38
C THR A 453 12.36 -14.83 15.08
N GLY A 454 13.67 -14.75 14.78
CA GLY A 454 14.24 -15.30 13.57
C GLY A 454 14.89 -14.28 12.66
N THR A 455 14.97 -14.59 11.36
CA THR A 455 15.63 -13.73 10.37
C THR A 455 14.76 -13.44 9.17
N VAL A 456 14.80 -12.20 8.71
CA VAL A 456 14.12 -11.72 7.50
C VAL A 456 15.11 -11.07 6.53
N HIS A 457 14.74 -11.01 5.26
CA HIS A 457 15.64 -10.48 4.24
C HIS A 457 15.73 -8.95 4.27
N THR A 458 14.62 -8.26 4.52
CA THR A 458 14.56 -6.80 4.45
C THR A 458 13.91 -6.17 5.68
N PRO A 459 14.19 -4.89 5.98
CA PRO A 459 13.48 -4.14 7.02
C PRO A 459 11.98 -4.06 6.77
N GLN A 460 11.57 -4.03 5.51
CA GLN A 460 10.16 -4.00 5.13
C GLN A 460 9.49 -5.34 5.47
N ASP A 461 10.17 -6.48 5.25
CA ASP A 461 9.67 -7.79 5.69
C ASP A 461 9.48 -7.85 7.22
N ARG A 462 10.42 -7.25 7.97
CA ARG A 462 10.31 -7.11 9.43
C ARG A 462 9.08 -6.30 9.84
N GLN A 463 8.80 -5.19 9.16
CA GLN A 463 7.61 -4.37 9.39
C GLN A 463 6.33 -5.11 8.97
N HIS A 464 6.33 -5.79 7.82
CA HIS A 464 5.20 -6.58 7.34
C HIS A 464 4.86 -7.73 8.29
N ALA A 465 5.87 -8.42 8.83
CA ALA A 465 5.64 -9.50 9.81
C ALA A 465 4.97 -8.97 11.08
N ALA A 466 5.39 -7.80 11.60
CA ALA A 466 4.74 -7.15 12.72
C ALA A 466 3.30 -6.73 12.39
N HIS A 467 3.08 -6.17 11.22
CA HIS A 467 1.74 -5.79 10.76
C HIS A 467 0.81 -7.01 10.67
N PHE A 468 1.30 -8.14 10.13
CA PHE A 468 0.53 -9.38 10.08
C PHE A 468 0.27 -9.96 11.48
N ALA A 469 1.15 -9.77 12.45
CA ALA A 469 0.87 -10.17 13.82
C ALA A 469 -0.29 -9.36 14.42
N PHE A 470 -0.36 -8.06 14.15
CA PHE A 470 -1.52 -7.23 14.53
C PHE A 470 -2.79 -7.63 13.77
N GLU A 471 -2.73 -7.84 12.45
CA GLU A 471 -3.87 -8.29 11.65
C GLU A 471 -4.36 -9.67 12.09
N GLY A 472 -3.44 -10.60 12.42
CA GLY A 472 -3.75 -11.95 12.92
C GLY A 472 -4.26 -11.96 14.33
N GLY A 473 -4.12 -10.80 15.00
CA GLY A 473 -4.80 -10.62 16.19
C GLY A 473 -4.06 -10.31 17.44
N ALA A 474 -2.84 -10.06 17.44
CA ALA A 474 -2.11 -9.62 18.61
C ALA A 474 -2.47 -8.17 18.99
N TYR A 475 -2.64 -7.88 20.27
CA TYR A 475 -2.81 -6.51 20.75
C TYR A 475 -1.46 -5.79 20.91
N ALA A 476 -0.39 -6.54 21.08
CA ALA A 476 0.97 -6.03 21.15
C ALA A 476 1.91 -6.99 20.39
N VAL A 477 2.92 -6.43 19.76
CA VAL A 477 3.92 -7.19 19.02
C VAL A 477 5.31 -6.81 19.51
N ASP A 478 6.05 -7.81 19.99
CA ASP A 478 7.48 -7.72 20.27
C ASP A 478 8.24 -8.27 19.06
N ASN A 479 8.74 -7.38 18.22
CA ASN A 479 9.38 -7.75 16.97
C ASN A 479 10.90 -7.83 17.15
N GLN A 480 11.41 -9.02 17.43
CA GLN A 480 12.83 -9.37 17.62
C GLN A 480 13.46 -9.95 16.34
N LEU A 481 12.80 -9.83 15.18
CA LEU A 481 13.34 -10.27 13.91
C LEU A 481 14.62 -9.50 13.55
N ARG A 482 15.62 -10.23 13.09
CA ARG A 482 16.90 -9.67 12.59
C ARG A 482 16.84 -9.57 11.07
N VAL A 483 17.42 -8.50 10.52
CA VAL A 483 17.56 -8.36 9.05
C VAL A 483 18.88 -9.00 8.63
N ARG A 484 18.80 -9.96 7.71
CA ARG A 484 19.94 -10.82 7.31
C ARG A 484 21.14 -10.04 6.75
N TYR A 485 20.91 -8.87 6.17
CA TYR A 485 21.94 -8.04 5.55
C TYR A 485 22.32 -6.80 6.41
N GLY A 486 21.92 -6.78 7.68
CA GLY A 486 22.39 -5.80 8.64
C GLY A 486 23.76 -6.13 9.22
N PRO A 487 24.45 -5.18 9.89
CA PRO A 487 25.82 -5.36 10.42
C PRO A 487 25.95 -6.43 11.51
N GLU A 488 24.86 -7.03 11.95
CA GLU A 488 24.82 -8.11 12.95
C GLU A 488 24.30 -9.44 12.38
N GLY A 489 24.24 -9.60 11.07
CA GLY A 489 23.81 -10.81 10.35
C GLY A 489 24.93 -11.74 10.01
#